data_7b50e1ecbbfcf417224a427a17a9555a
#
_entry.id   7b50e1ecbbfcf417224a427a17a9555a
#
_cell.length_a   1.000
_cell.length_b   1.000
_cell.length_c   1.000
_cell.angle_alpha   90.00
_cell.angle_beta   90.00
_cell.angle_gamma   90.00
#
_symmetry.space_group_name_H-M   'P 1'
#
loop_
_entity.id
_entity.type
_entity.pdbx_description
1 polymer ?
#
loop_
_entity_poly.entity_id
_entity_poly.type
_entity_poly.pdbx_seq_one_letter_code
_entity_poly.pdbx_strand_id
1 'polypeptide(L)'
;MAKRVSVDRWLFTVTMLLVFVGLVMVFSASAVMARDKFGSEYAFLSKQLVWAVAGLMAMVVTMRVDYRRYKHPALVFSLMGVTTLLLISVFFLDRSHNTHRWLRAGGFSFQPSELAKPVLILFLAYFLEARAKTIDDWRNTLLPAAAPVLVFLALIVLQPDLGTAIACAAIAACILYVAGMRLRYFGYAFAGALPVLYLLIFHVAWRRDRILAFLNPYADRQKTGFHIIQSLIAVGTGGVTGIGLMEGKQKLFYLPEPHTDFIFAVTAEELGLVGALLVVALFAIFLWRGMRASWRTEDMFGRYLAVGITSMVVLQAFINISVVLGMMPTKGIPLPLISYGGSSLFVTLACVGVLLNITKQAE
;
A
#
# COMPACT_ATOMS: atom_id res chain seq x y z
N MET A 1 34.54 15.92 15.41
CA MET A 1 33.40 15.54 16.27
C MET A 1 32.43 14.72 15.43
N ALA A 2 32.20 13.45 15.76
CA ALA A 2 31.23 12.63 15.05
C ALA A 2 29.82 13.22 15.32
N LYS A 3 29.18 13.79 14.31
CA LYS A 3 27.81 14.25 14.37
C LYS A 3 26.96 13.06 14.83
N ARG A 4 26.34 13.12 16.01
CA ARG A 4 25.36 12.11 16.43
C ARG A 4 24.14 12.24 15.51
N VAL A 5 24.14 11.46 14.47
CA VAL A 5 23.09 11.43 13.47
C VAL A 5 21.88 10.74 14.10
N SER A 6 20.86 11.50 14.45
CA SER A 6 19.66 10.99 15.11
C SER A 6 18.64 10.55 14.05
N VAL A 7 18.04 9.39 14.30
CA VAL A 7 16.88 8.94 13.49
C VAL A 7 15.74 9.92 13.64
N ASP A 8 14.98 10.15 12.59
CA ASP A 8 13.78 10.98 12.64
C ASP A 8 12.75 10.41 13.63
N ARG A 9 12.72 11.02 14.82
CA ARG A 9 11.84 10.58 15.92
C ARG A 9 10.37 10.70 15.56
N TRP A 10 9.99 11.72 14.79
CA TRP A 10 8.60 11.92 14.40
C TRP A 10 8.12 10.83 13.43
N LEU A 11 8.93 10.51 12.41
CA LEU A 11 8.60 9.44 11.46
C LEU A 11 8.49 8.10 12.18
N PHE A 12 9.43 7.80 13.08
CA PHE A 12 9.38 6.59 13.90
C PHE A 12 8.13 6.54 14.77
N THR A 13 7.84 7.61 15.53
CA THR A 13 6.68 7.66 16.43
C THR A 13 5.37 7.52 15.67
N VAL A 14 5.20 8.22 14.54
CA VAL A 14 4.00 8.11 13.72
C VAL A 14 3.82 6.68 13.18
N THR A 15 4.90 6.04 12.73
CA THR A 15 4.85 4.64 12.29
C THR A 15 4.38 3.73 13.42
N MET A 16 4.94 3.89 14.62
CA MET A 16 4.55 3.08 15.79
C MET A 16 3.11 3.33 16.21
N LEU A 17 2.63 4.58 16.16
CA LEU A 17 1.24 4.91 16.45
C LEU A 17 0.27 4.29 15.43
N LEU A 18 0.60 4.34 14.13
CA LEU A 18 -0.21 3.69 13.09
C LEU A 18 -0.29 2.17 13.30
N VAL A 19 0.82 1.52 13.62
CA VAL A 19 0.84 0.07 13.92
C VAL A 19 0.03 -0.23 15.18
N PHE A 20 0.15 0.58 16.23
CA PHE A 20 -0.62 0.41 17.46
C PHE A 20 -2.12 0.54 17.22
N VAL A 21 -2.55 1.63 16.55
CA VAL A 21 -3.95 1.82 16.15
C VAL A 21 -4.41 0.64 15.29
N GLY A 22 -3.57 0.17 14.37
CA GLY A 22 -3.87 -1.00 13.53
C GLY A 22 -4.13 -2.26 14.35
N LEU A 23 -3.29 -2.58 15.34
CA LEU A 23 -3.48 -3.76 16.19
C LEU A 23 -4.80 -3.69 16.98
N VAL A 24 -5.09 -2.51 17.56
CA VAL A 24 -6.35 -2.27 18.29
C VAL A 24 -7.56 -2.42 17.37
N MET A 25 -7.52 -1.79 16.20
CA MET A 25 -8.64 -1.82 15.25
C MET A 25 -8.81 -3.17 14.56
N VAL A 26 -7.73 -3.90 14.27
CA VAL A 26 -7.81 -5.29 13.77
C VAL A 26 -8.50 -6.18 14.79
N PHE A 27 -8.16 -6.07 16.07
CA PHE A 27 -8.85 -6.82 17.12
C PHE A 27 -10.35 -6.45 17.16
N SER A 28 -10.67 -5.16 17.25
CA SER A 28 -12.05 -4.71 17.28
C SER A 28 -12.86 -5.17 16.07
N ALA A 29 -12.32 -5.01 14.86
CA ALA A 29 -13.03 -5.34 13.62
C ALA A 29 -13.16 -6.85 13.38
N SER A 30 -12.29 -7.69 13.97
CA SER A 30 -12.24 -9.13 13.66
C SER A 30 -12.69 -10.05 14.77
N ALA A 31 -12.83 -9.59 16.02
CA ALA A 31 -13.07 -10.43 17.18
C ALA A 31 -14.31 -11.34 17.02
N VAL A 32 -15.44 -10.79 16.57
CA VAL A 32 -16.68 -11.55 16.39
C VAL A 32 -16.55 -12.59 15.29
N MET A 33 -16.00 -12.21 14.14
CA MET A 33 -15.78 -13.12 13.02
C MET A 33 -14.72 -14.19 13.37
N ALA A 34 -13.71 -13.84 14.15
CA ALA A 34 -12.67 -14.77 14.61
C ALA A 34 -13.26 -15.84 15.53
N ARG A 35 -14.13 -15.43 16.46
CA ARG A 35 -14.84 -16.34 17.36
C ARG A 35 -15.74 -17.31 16.60
N ASP A 36 -16.50 -16.79 15.63
CA ASP A 36 -17.40 -17.61 14.80
C ASP A 36 -16.64 -18.64 13.95
N LYS A 37 -15.55 -18.22 13.25
CA LYS A 37 -14.80 -19.08 12.33
C LYS A 37 -13.77 -20.00 12.99
N PHE A 38 -13.14 -19.56 14.07
CA PHE A 38 -11.98 -20.23 14.67
C PHE A 38 -12.19 -20.58 16.16
N GLY A 39 -13.31 -20.22 16.76
CA GLY A 39 -13.60 -20.45 18.18
C GLY A 39 -12.78 -19.55 19.13
N SER A 40 -11.99 -18.61 18.63
CA SER A 40 -11.16 -17.70 19.43
C SER A 40 -11.20 -16.28 18.86
N GLU A 41 -11.49 -15.30 19.70
CA GLU A 41 -11.55 -13.89 19.35
C GLU A 41 -10.17 -13.32 18.92
N TYR A 42 -9.10 -13.97 19.35
CA TYR A 42 -7.73 -13.54 19.14
C TYR A 42 -7.06 -14.11 17.87
N ALA A 43 -7.78 -14.93 17.08
CA ALA A 43 -7.18 -15.66 15.96
C ALA A 43 -6.54 -14.75 14.88
N PHE A 44 -7.17 -13.63 14.56
CA PHE A 44 -6.59 -12.65 13.62
C PHE A 44 -5.53 -11.78 14.29
N LEU A 45 -5.77 -11.34 15.53
CA LEU A 45 -4.82 -10.52 16.28
C LEU A 45 -3.49 -11.25 16.50
N SER A 46 -3.52 -12.52 16.88
CA SER A 46 -2.30 -13.31 17.12
C SER A 46 -1.44 -13.42 15.85
N LYS A 47 -2.06 -13.68 14.70
CA LYS A 47 -1.37 -13.69 13.41
C LYS A 47 -0.80 -12.31 13.06
N GLN A 48 -1.58 -11.25 13.27
CA GLN A 48 -1.13 -9.88 13.01
C GLN A 48 0.02 -9.47 13.94
N LEU A 49 0.01 -9.88 15.22
CA LEU A 49 1.11 -9.65 16.16
C LEU A 49 2.41 -10.34 15.73
N VAL A 50 2.35 -11.59 15.26
CA VAL A 50 3.53 -12.29 14.73
C VAL A 50 4.14 -11.50 13.56
N TRP A 51 3.31 -11.06 12.62
CA TRP A 51 3.77 -10.26 11.49
C TRP A 51 4.26 -8.87 11.91
N ALA A 52 3.63 -8.24 12.91
CA ALA A 52 4.07 -6.96 13.45
C ALA A 52 5.45 -7.08 14.09
N VAL A 53 5.68 -8.10 14.93
CA VAL A 53 6.99 -8.35 15.54
C VAL A 53 8.04 -8.63 14.48
N ALA A 54 7.76 -9.51 13.52
CA ALA A 54 8.66 -9.79 12.40
C ALA A 54 8.96 -8.53 11.57
N GLY A 55 7.96 -7.73 11.27
CA GLY A 55 8.10 -6.47 10.55
C GLY A 55 8.90 -5.41 11.32
N LEU A 56 8.69 -5.29 12.64
CA LEU A 56 9.47 -4.40 13.50
C LEU A 56 10.94 -4.85 13.58
N MET A 57 11.20 -6.14 13.66
CA MET A 57 12.57 -6.67 13.56
C MET A 57 13.20 -6.32 12.21
N ALA A 58 12.47 -6.53 11.10
CA ALA A 58 12.92 -6.14 9.78
C ALA A 58 13.20 -4.64 9.68
N MET A 59 12.30 -3.79 10.23
CA MET A 59 12.50 -2.33 10.30
C MET A 59 13.79 -1.97 11.04
N VAL A 60 14.06 -2.58 12.19
CA VAL A 60 15.30 -2.33 12.97
C VAL A 60 16.53 -2.78 12.19
N VAL A 61 16.47 -3.91 11.49
CA VAL A 61 17.57 -4.41 10.66
C VAL A 61 17.83 -3.46 9.51
N THR A 62 16.81 -3.11 8.72
CA THR A 62 16.96 -2.22 7.56
C THR A 62 17.35 -0.80 7.96
N MET A 63 16.93 -0.32 9.13
CA MET A 63 17.35 0.95 9.70
C MET A 63 18.87 0.99 10.06
N ARG A 64 19.47 -0.16 10.36
CA ARG A 64 20.90 -0.27 10.69
C ARG A 64 21.79 -0.47 9.45
N VAL A 65 21.22 -0.98 8.36
CA VAL A 65 21.94 -1.20 7.10
C VAL A 65 21.97 0.10 6.31
N ASP A 66 23.15 0.52 5.89
CA ASP A 66 23.28 1.70 5.02
C ASP A 66 22.50 1.47 3.71
N TYR A 67 21.55 2.37 3.41
CA TYR A 67 20.71 2.27 2.22
C TYR A 67 21.52 2.23 0.90
N ARG A 68 22.73 2.80 0.86
CA ARG A 68 23.63 2.77 -0.30
C ARG A 68 24.06 1.35 -0.69
N ARG A 69 24.03 0.40 0.25
CA ARG A 69 24.30 -1.02 -0.05
C ARG A 69 23.23 -1.64 -0.95
N TYR A 70 22.00 -1.13 -0.91
CA TYR A 70 20.93 -1.60 -1.79
C TYR A 70 21.11 -1.19 -3.25
N LYS A 71 22.04 -0.27 -3.55
CA LYS A 71 22.39 0.16 -4.91
C LYS A 71 23.21 -0.89 -5.69
N HIS A 72 23.63 -1.98 -5.09
CA HIS A 72 24.45 -2.99 -5.77
C HIS A 72 23.67 -3.64 -6.92
N PRO A 73 24.19 -3.63 -8.19
CA PRO A 73 23.43 -4.13 -9.35
C PRO A 73 22.93 -5.55 -9.20
N ALA A 74 23.79 -6.46 -8.70
CA ALA A 74 23.41 -7.85 -8.49
C ALA A 74 22.21 -7.98 -7.54
N LEU A 75 22.14 -7.18 -6.47
CA LEU A 75 21.00 -7.17 -5.54
C LEU A 75 19.71 -6.69 -6.25
N VAL A 76 19.79 -5.56 -6.97
CA VAL A 76 18.63 -4.99 -7.66
C VAL A 76 18.05 -5.98 -8.67
N PHE A 77 18.91 -6.51 -9.57
CA PHE A 77 18.45 -7.44 -10.60
C PHE A 77 18.04 -8.81 -10.04
N SER A 78 18.69 -9.30 -8.96
CA SER A 78 18.27 -10.53 -8.28
C SER A 78 16.88 -10.36 -7.65
N LEU A 79 16.63 -9.23 -6.97
CA LEU A 79 15.31 -8.95 -6.41
C LEU A 79 14.23 -8.80 -7.50
N MET A 80 14.56 -8.16 -8.61
CA MET A 80 13.68 -8.09 -9.79
C MET A 80 13.35 -9.49 -10.31
N GLY A 81 14.35 -10.33 -10.52
CA GLY A 81 14.18 -11.71 -11.01
C GLY A 81 13.36 -12.56 -10.05
N VAL A 82 13.70 -12.56 -8.75
CA VAL A 82 12.96 -13.30 -7.72
C VAL A 82 11.50 -12.83 -7.66
N THR A 83 11.26 -11.51 -7.67
CA THR A 83 9.89 -10.98 -7.63
C THR A 83 9.11 -11.37 -8.87
N THR A 84 9.73 -11.33 -10.06
CA THR A 84 9.11 -11.79 -11.31
C THR A 84 8.72 -13.26 -11.21
N LEU A 85 9.63 -14.12 -10.73
CA LEU A 85 9.36 -15.55 -10.52
C LEU A 85 8.23 -15.77 -9.51
N LEU A 86 8.21 -15.03 -8.41
CA LEU A 86 7.12 -15.10 -7.43
C LEU A 86 5.78 -14.65 -8.03
N LEU A 87 5.75 -13.57 -8.81
CA LEU A 87 4.54 -13.13 -9.51
C LEU A 87 4.03 -14.17 -10.53
N ILE A 88 4.93 -14.88 -11.19
CA ILE A 88 4.57 -15.96 -12.12
C ILE A 88 4.12 -17.21 -11.36
N SER A 89 4.79 -17.58 -10.26
CA SER A 89 4.51 -18.80 -9.49
C SER A 89 3.09 -18.84 -8.93
N VAL A 90 2.49 -17.69 -8.62
CA VAL A 90 1.12 -17.62 -8.10
C VAL A 90 0.09 -18.19 -9.07
N PHE A 91 0.30 -18.06 -10.39
CA PHE A 91 -0.60 -18.63 -11.39
C PHE A 91 -0.68 -20.16 -11.32
N PHE A 92 0.37 -20.82 -10.84
CA PHE A 92 0.45 -22.27 -10.74
C PHE A 92 0.14 -22.80 -9.34
N LEU A 93 0.47 -22.02 -8.30
CA LEU A 93 0.40 -22.46 -6.90
C LEU A 93 -0.89 -22.04 -6.19
N ASP A 94 -1.49 -20.90 -6.56
CA ASP A 94 -2.76 -20.45 -5.97
C ASP A 94 -3.94 -21.08 -6.73
N ARG A 95 -4.48 -22.16 -6.16
CA ARG A 95 -5.67 -22.85 -6.69
C ARG A 95 -6.96 -22.46 -5.96
N SER A 96 -6.88 -21.53 -5.01
CA SER A 96 -8.02 -21.11 -4.20
C SER A 96 -8.70 -19.90 -4.81
N HIS A 97 -9.96 -20.05 -5.23
CA HIS A 97 -10.76 -18.98 -5.84
C HIS A 97 -10.19 -18.48 -7.18
N ASN A 98 -10.98 -17.92 -8.05
CA ASN A 98 -10.58 -17.38 -9.35
C ASN A 98 -9.60 -16.18 -9.30
N THR A 99 -8.85 -16.01 -8.20
CA THR A 99 -7.87 -14.94 -8.01
C THR A 99 -6.53 -15.52 -7.63
N HIS A 100 -5.59 -15.54 -8.57
CA HIS A 100 -4.24 -16.06 -8.36
C HIS A 100 -3.34 -14.97 -7.74
N ARG A 101 -3.41 -14.76 -6.41
CA ARG A 101 -2.72 -13.63 -5.73
C ARG A 101 -1.85 -14.04 -4.56
N TRP A 102 -2.13 -15.18 -3.93
CA TRP A 102 -1.59 -15.54 -2.64
C TRP A 102 -0.77 -16.83 -2.70
N LEU A 103 0.43 -16.77 -2.17
CA LEU A 103 1.22 -17.96 -1.82
C LEU A 103 0.90 -18.35 -0.39
N ARG A 104 0.36 -19.54 -0.19
CA ARG A 104 -0.03 -20.05 1.12
C ARG A 104 0.85 -21.24 1.50
N ALA A 105 1.49 -21.13 2.68
CA ALA A 105 2.32 -22.22 3.23
C ALA A 105 2.22 -22.18 4.76
N GLY A 106 1.95 -23.33 5.39
CA GLY A 106 2.00 -23.50 6.84
C GLY A 106 1.10 -22.53 7.64
N GLY A 107 -0.05 -22.11 7.09
CA GLY A 107 -0.96 -21.14 7.75
C GLY A 107 -0.58 -19.67 7.55
N PHE A 108 0.52 -19.39 6.87
CA PHE A 108 0.93 -18.05 6.44
C PHE A 108 0.53 -17.79 4.99
N SER A 109 0.12 -16.55 4.70
CA SER A 109 -0.18 -16.09 3.35
C SER A 109 0.74 -14.93 2.99
N PHE A 110 1.38 -15.03 1.82
CA PHE A 110 2.26 -14.01 1.27
C PHE A 110 1.74 -13.58 -0.10
N GLN A 111 1.65 -12.25 -0.31
CA GLN A 111 1.22 -11.69 -1.58
C GLN A 111 2.43 -11.12 -2.34
N PRO A 112 2.87 -11.74 -3.45
CA PRO A 112 4.05 -11.28 -4.20
C PRO A 112 3.94 -9.85 -4.74
N SER A 113 2.73 -9.37 -5.05
CA SER A 113 2.53 -8.00 -5.50
C SER A 113 2.84 -6.95 -4.41
N GLU A 114 2.83 -7.33 -3.11
CA GLU A 114 3.31 -6.46 -2.04
C GLU A 114 4.82 -6.23 -2.12
N LEU A 115 5.58 -7.29 -2.44
CA LEU A 115 7.03 -7.19 -2.66
C LEU A 115 7.37 -6.45 -3.96
N ALA A 116 6.51 -6.52 -4.96
CA ALA A 116 6.73 -5.85 -6.24
C ALA A 116 6.88 -4.32 -6.10
N LYS A 117 6.13 -3.70 -5.17
CA LYS A 117 6.19 -2.26 -4.93
C LYS A 117 7.61 -1.78 -4.53
N PRO A 118 8.21 -2.27 -3.42
CA PRO A 118 9.55 -1.82 -3.04
C PRO A 118 10.63 -2.23 -4.03
N VAL A 119 10.49 -3.36 -4.72
CA VAL A 119 11.45 -3.78 -5.73
C VAL A 119 11.43 -2.85 -6.94
N LEU A 120 10.25 -2.40 -7.38
CA LEU A 120 10.12 -1.36 -8.41
C LEU A 120 10.71 -0.02 -7.95
N ILE A 121 10.47 0.37 -6.70
CA ILE A 121 11.06 1.60 -6.13
C ILE A 121 12.59 1.51 -6.17
N LEU A 122 13.15 0.39 -5.72
CA LEU A 122 14.58 0.15 -5.70
C LEU A 122 15.19 0.18 -7.11
N PHE A 123 14.55 -0.51 -8.05
CA PHE A 123 15.00 -0.53 -9.45
C PHE A 123 14.97 0.88 -10.06
N LEU A 124 13.86 1.61 -9.91
CA LEU A 124 13.74 2.94 -10.47
C LEU A 124 14.76 3.91 -9.85
N ALA A 125 14.97 3.84 -8.53
CA ALA A 125 15.95 4.66 -7.84
C ALA A 125 17.37 4.40 -8.38
N TYR A 126 17.74 3.12 -8.50
CA TYR A 126 19.04 2.70 -9.05
C TYR A 126 19.22 3.15 -10.51
N PHE A 127 18.21 2.88 -11.34
CA PHE A 127 18.28 3.11 -12.77
C PHE A 127 18.31 4.61 -13.12
N LEU A 128 17.47 5.41 -12.47
CA LEU A 128 17.31 6.84 -12.75
C LEU A 128 18.50 7.65 -12.24
N GLU A 129 19.09 7.26 -11.11
CA GLU A 129 20.32 7.91 -10.63
C GLU A 129 21.46 7.78 -11.64
N ALA A 130 21.66 6.57 -12.18
CA ALA A 130 22.70 6.34 -13.18
C ALA A 130 22.48 7.16 -14.48
N ARG A 131 21.24 7.61 -14.73
CA ARG A 131 20.83 8.35 -15.94
C ARG A 131 20.30 9.75 -15.67
N ALA A 132 20.60 10.34 -14.52
CA ALA A 132 20.09 11.66 -14.13
C ALA A 132 20.37 12.77 -15.15
N LYS A 133 21.50 12.68 -15.90
CA LYS A 133 21.84 13.64 -16.95
C LYS A 133 21.07 13.47 -18.26
N THR A 134 20.48 12.31 -18.49
CA THR A 134 19.77 11.93 -19.74
C THR A 134 18.31 11.58 -19.49
N ILE A 135 17.70 12.15 -18.45
CA ILE A 135 16.34 11.81 -18.02
C ILE A 135 15.29 12.04 -19.11
N ASP A 136 15.50 13.00 -19.99
CA ASP A 136 14.60 13.34 -21.10
C ASP A 136 14.81 12.48 -22.36
N ASP A 137 15.80 11.61 -22.38
CA ASP A 137 16.02 10.68 -23.49
C ASP A 137 15.03 9.51 -23.40
N TRP A 138 14.03 9.57 -24.28
CA TRP A 138 12.95 8.57 -24.26
C TRP A 138 13.43 7.15 -24.63
N ARG A 139 14.45 7.03 -25.51
CA ARG A 139 14.97 5.72 -25.95
C ARG A 139 15.90 5.09 -24.93
N ASN A 140 16.84 5.89 -24.39
CA ASN A 140 17.90 5.36 -23.55
C ASN A 140 17.58 5.41 -22.04
N THR A 141 16.58 6.22 -21.63
CA THR A 141 16.20 6.34 -20.23
C THR A 141 14.75 5.95 -19.97
N LEU A 142 13.79 6.58 -20.67
CA LEU A 142 12.38 6.38 -20.35
C LEU A 142 11.90 4.97 -20.70
N LEU A 143 12.17 4.49 -21.91
CA LEU A 143 11.73 3.16 -22.34
C LEU A 143 12.35 2.03 -21.51
N PRO A 144 13.68 2.00 -21.21
CA PRO A 144 14.25 1.00 -20.33
C PRO A 144 13.81 1.12 -18.87
N ALA A 145 13.45 2.32 -18.37
CA ALA A 145 12.86 2.48 -17.04
C ALA A 145 11.42 1.94 -16.98
N ALA A 146 10.65 2.22 -18.04
CA ALA A 146 9.24 1.83 -18.11
C ALA A 146 9.05 0.32 -18.37
N ALA A 147 9.94 -0.33 -19.11
CA ALA A 147 9.77 -1.72 -19.52
C ALA A 147 9.58 -2.70 -18.32
N PRO A 148 10.44 -2.72 -17.27
CA PRO A 148 10.23 -3.58 -16.11
C PRO A 148 8.98 -3.18 -15.31
N VAL A 149 8.66 -1.89 -15.23
CA VAL A 149 7.42 -1.42 -14.60
C VAL A 149 6.21 -2.02 -15.33
N LEU A 150 6.17 -1.90 -16.65
CA LEU A 150 5.08 -2.44 -17.46
C LEU A 150 4.96 -3.97 -17.35
N VAL A 151 6.07 -4.70 -17.28
CA VAL A 151 6.06 -6.15 -17.04
C VAL A 151 5.41 -6.48 -15.70
N PHE A 152 5.80 -5.78 -14.61
CA PHE A 152 5.19 -6.00 -13.29
C PHE A 152 3.71 -5.63 -13.29
N LEU A 153 3.35 -4.49 -13.89
CA LEU A 153 1.94 -4.09 -14.01
C LEU A 153 1.12 -5.13 -14.78
N ALA A 154 1.64 -5.64 -15.90
CA ALA A 154 0.97 -6.67 -16.69
C ALA A 154 0.76 -7.95 -15.87
N LEU A 155 1.79 -8.45 -15.18
CA LEU A 155 1.68 -9.64 -14.32
C LEU A 155 0.65 -9.45 -13.20
N ILE A 156 0.64 -8.28 -12.55
CA ILE A 156 -0.31 -7.97 -11.47
C ILE A 156 -1.75 -7.83 -12.02
N VAL A 157 -1.94 -7.22 -13.19
CA VAL A 157 -3.25 -7.11 -13.84
C VAL A 157 -3.79 -8.48 -14.25
N LEU A 158 -2.92 -9.40 -14.71
CA LEU A 158 -3.29 -10.77 -15.03
C LEU A 158 -3.68 -11.59 -13.79
N GLN A 159 -3.24 -11.19 -12.58
CA GLN A 159 -3.68 -11.74 -11.27
C GLN A 159 -5.01 -11.15 -10.79
N PRO A 160 -5.88 -10.64 -11.61
CA PRO A 160 -7.00 -9.69 -11.46
C PRO A 160 -6.84 -8.60 -10.37
N ASP A 161 -5.62 -8.08 -10.14
CA ASP A 161 -5.34 -7.05 -9.13
C ASP A 161 -5.04 -5.68 -9.75
N LEU A 162 -6.06 -5.09 -10.38
CA LEU A 162 -5.96 -3.75 -10.99
C LEU A 162 -5.63 -2.66 -9.96
N GLY A 163 -6.03 -2.85 -8.69
CA GLY A 163 -5.76 -1.87 -7.62
C GLY A 163 -4.28 -1.71 -7.33
N THR A 164 -3.60 -2.81 -7.07
CA THR A 164 -2.15 -2.81 -6.83
C THR A 164 -1.37 -2.36 -8.07
N ALA A 165 -1.84 -2.73 -9.29
CA ALA A 165 -1.22 -2.24 -10.51
C ALA A 165 -1.29 -0.70 -10.63
N ILE A 166 -2.45 -0.10 -10.37
CA ILE A 166 -2.61 1.37 -10.35
C ILE A 166 -1.71 2.01 -9.28
N ALA A 167 -1.63 1.42 -8.08
CA ALA A 167 -0.75 1.91 -7.03
C ALA A 167 0.73 1.85 -7.47
N CYS A 168 1.19 0.75 -8.06
CA CYS A 168 2.56 0.62 -8.61
C CYS A 168 2.83 1.66 -9.70
N ALA A 169 1.89 1.88 -10.62
CA ALA A 169 2.01 2.90 -11.67
C ALA A 169 2.11 4.31 -11.09
N ALA A 170 1.29 4.63 -10.08
CA ALA A 170 1.31 5.93 -9.41
C ALA A 170 2.62 6.15 -8.64
N ILE A 171 3.15 5.13 -7.95
CA ILE A 171 4.46 5.19 -7.28
C ILE A 171 5.57 5.45 -8.30
N ALA A 172 5.58 4.71 -9.41
CA ALA A 172 6.55 4.90 -10.48
C ALA A 172 6.47 6.32 -11.06
N ALA A 173 5.26 6.83 -11.29
CA ALA A 173 5.04 8.19 -11.77
C ALA A 173 5.58 9.25 -10.78
N CYS A 174 5.37 9.08 -9.47
CA CYS A 174 5.94 9.99 -8.45
C CYS A 174 7.48 10.02 -8.51
N ILE A 175 8.12 8.86 -8.63
CA ILE A 175 9.58 8.78 -8.71
C ILE A 175 10.09 9.44 -9.99
N LEU A 176 9.48 9.14 -11.14
CA LEU A 176 9.83 9.72 -12.44
C LEU A 176 9.62 11.25 -12.47
N TYR A 177 8.57 11.74 -11.82
CA TYR A 177 8.32 13.18 -11.69
C TYR A 177 9.43 13.87 -10.88
N VAL A 178 9.80 13.31 -9.72
CA VAL A 178 10.88 13.86 -8.88
C VAL A 178 12.24 13.70 -9.55
N ALA A 179 12.41 12.70 -10.40
CA ALA A 179 13.62 12.56 -11.22
C ALA A 179 13.76 13.65 -12.30
N GLY A 180 12.70 14.46 -12.54
CA GLY A 180 12.74 15.60 -13.47
C GLY A 180 12.19 15.28 -14.87
N MET A 181 11.44 14.18 -15.02
CA MET A 181 10.79 13.86 -16.31
C MET A 181 9.79 14.95 -16.70
N ARG A 182 9.80 15.32 -17.99
CA ARG A 182 8.86 16.33 -18.52
C ARG A 182 7.40 15.87 -18.45
N LEU A 183 6.50 16.75 -18.02
CA LEU A 183 5.07 16.47 -17.86
C LEU A 183 4.40 15.94 -19.13
N ARG A 184 4.88 16.28 -20.32
CA ARG A 184 4.35 15.76 -21.59
C ARG A 184 4.37 14.23 -21.67
N TYR A 185 5.39 13.57 -21.10
CA TYR A 185 5.48 12.10 -21.12
C TYR A 185 4.42 11.46 -20.21
N PHE A 186 4.08 12.11 -19.08
CA PHE A 186 2.94 11.68 -18.26
C PHE A 186 1.63 11.83 -19.02
N GLY A 187 1.46 12.91 -19.80
CA GLY A 187 0.31 13.09 -20.68
C GLY A 187 0.19 11.98 -21.72
N TYR A 188 1.30 11.62 -22.38
CA TYR A 188 1.32 10.50 -23.34
C TYR A 188 1.05 9.15 -22.67
N ALA A 189 1.64 8.89 -21.51
CA ALA A 189 1.41 7.66 -20.75
C ALA A 189 -0.05 7.57 -20.30
N PHE A 190 -0.63 8.66 -19.82
CA PHE A 190 -2.04 8.74 -19.43
C PHE A 190 -2.97 8.50 -20.63
N ALA A 191 -2.74 9.19 -21.74
CA ALA A 191 -3.53 9.02 -22.97
C ALA A 191 -3.45 7.59 -23.51
N GLY A 192 -2.26 6.95 -23.45
CA GLY A 192 -2.10 5.55 -23.85
C GLY A 192 -2.72 4.56 -22.85
N ALA A 193 -2.78 4.91 -21.57
CA ALA A 193 -3.40 4.08 -20.54
C ALA A 193 -4.93 4.10 -20.60
N LEU A 194 -5.58 5.18 -21.07
CA LEU A 194 -7.03 5.31 -21.12
C LEU A 194 -7.72 4.18 -21.90
N PRO A 195 -7.34 3.86 -23.17
CA PRO A 195 -7.97 2.76 -23.89
C PRO A 195 -7.73 1.40 -23.25
N VAL A 196 -6.54 1.19 -22.66
CA VAL A 196 -6.22 -0.05 -21.94
C VAL A 196 -7.10 -0.17 -20.70
N LEU A 197 -7.23 0.89 -19.90
CA LEU A 197 -8.09 0.91 -18.71
C LEU A 197 -9.57 0.70 -19.10
N TYR A 198 -10.02 1.32 -20.18
CA TYR A 198 -11.38 1.12 -20.71
C TYR A 198 -11.63 -0.37 -21.01
N LEU A 199 -10.74 -1.00 -21.76
CA LEU A 199 -10.84 -2.43 -22.06
C LEU A 199 -10.80 -3.29 -20.79
N LEU A 200 -9.85 -3.03 -19.89
CA LEU A 200 -9.70 -3.79 -18.64
C LEU A 200 -10.91 -3.66 -17.71
N ILE A 201 -11.63 -2.55 -17.74
CA ILE A 201 -12.78 -2.30 -16.87
C ILE A 201 -14.07 -2.81 -17.54
N PHE A 202 -14.35 -2.39 -18.76
CA PHE A 202 -15.66 -2.62 -19.37
C PHE A 202 -15.83 -3.99 -20.01
N HIS A 203 -14.75 -4.69 -20.39
CA HIS A 203 -14.83 -6.07 -20.88
C HIS A 203 -14.98 -7.13 -19.76
N VAL A 204 -14.73 -6.74 -18.50
CA VAL A 204 -14.85 -7.65 -17.36
C VAL A 204 -16.06 -7.26 -16.53
N ALA A 205 -17.11 -8.07 -16.53
CA ALA A 205 -18.41 -7.75 -15.93
C ALA A 205 -18.31 -7.26 -14.49
N TRP A 206 -17.60 -7.99 -13.61
CA TRP A 206 -17.47 -7.63 -12.19
C TRP A 206 -16.70 -6.31 -11.95
N ARG A 207 -15.80 -5.90 -12.86
CA ARG A 207 -15.11 -4.59 -12.77
C ARG A 207 -16.02 -3.47 -13.21
N ARG A 208 -16.77 -3.68 -14.30
CA ARG A 208 -17.78 -2.73 -14.78
C ARG A 208 -18.82 -2.49 -13.71
N ASP A 209 -19.34 -3.56 -13.08
CA ASP A 209 -20.36 -3.47 -12.05
C ASP A 209 -19.90 -2.66 -10.83
N ARG A 210 -18.61 -2.74 -10.46
CA ARG A 210 -18.01 -1.88 -9.40
C ARG A 210 -18.00 -0.40 -9.79
N ILE A 211 -17.74 -0.06 -11.04
CA ILE A 211 -17.80 1.34 -11.52
C ILE A 211 -19.23 1.82 -11.52
N LEU A 212 -20.17 1.03 -12.02
CA LEU A 212 -21.60 1.39 -12.02
C LEU A 212 -22.14 1.54 -10.60
N ALA A 213 -21.76 0.65 -9.68
CA ALA A 213 -22.13 0.75 -8.27
C ALA A 213 -21.53 2.00 -7.58
N PHE A 214 -20.34 2.44 -8.00
CA PHE A 214 -19.77 3.69 -7.51
C PHE A 214 -20.55 4.92 -8.00
N LEU A 215 -20.99 4.93 -9.25
CA LEU A 215 -21.77 6.04 -9.82
C LEU A 215 -23.19 6.11 -9.22
N ASN A 216 -23.81 4.94 -8.98
CA ASN A 216 -25.12 4.88 -8.35
C ASN A 216 -25.23 3.64 -7.44
N PRO A 217 -24.76 3.74 -6.18
CA PRO A 217 -24.79 2.60 -5.26
C PRO A 217 -26.20 2.16 -4.88
N TYR A 218 -27.18 3.02 -5.00
CA TYR A 218 -28.57 2.73 -4.66
C TYR A 218 -29.35 1.98 -5.74
N ALA A 219 -28.81 1.83 -6.95
CA ALA A 219 -29.45 1.06 -8.03
C ALA A 219 -29.51 -0.44 -7.70
N ASP A 220 -28.50 -0.98 -6.99
CA ASP A 220 -28.49 -2.37 -6.54
C ASP A 220 -27.92 -2.43 -5.10
N ARG A 221 -28.80 -2.11 -4.15
CA ARG A 221 -28.43 -1.96 -2.71
C ARG A 221 -27.97 -3.24 -2.06
N GLN A 222 -28.40 -4.42 -2.56
CA GLN A 222 -28.17 -5.70 -1.91
C GLN A 222 -26.97 -6.48 -2.48
N LYS A 223 -26.43 -6.07 -3.63
CA LYS A 223 -25.30 -6.74 -4.29
C LYS A 223 -24.13 -5.79 -4.47
N THR A 224 -24.03 -5.15 -5.63
CA THR A 224 -22.86 -4.38 -6.04
C THR A 224 -22.67 -3.09 -5.24
N GLY A 225 -23.77 -2.39 -4.87
CA GLY A 225 -23.76 -1.18 -4.05
C GLY A 225 -23.60 -1.41 -2.55
N PHE A 226 -23.81 -2.65 -2.08
CA PHE A 226 -23.88 -2.99 -0.66
C PHE A 226 -22.65 -2.53 0.13
N HIS A 227 -21.44 -2.81 -0.38
CA HIS A 227 -20.17 -2.44 0.27
C HIS A 227 -20.06 -0.93 0.50
N ILE A 228 -20.40 -0.12 -0.52
CA ILE A 228 -20.30 1.34 -0.44
C ILE A 228 -21.32 1.88 0.56
N ILE A 229 -22.57 1.39 0.48
CA ILE A 229 -23.65 1.84 1.36
C ILE A 229 -23.32 1.52 2.83
N GLN A 230 -22.90 0.29 3.14
CA GLN A 230 -22.55 -0.09 4.50
C GLN A 230 -21.32 0.68 5.03
N SER A 231 -20.34 0.95 4.17
CA SER A 231 -19.19 1.78 4.52
C SER A 231 -19.60 3.21 4.87
N LEU A 232 -20.47 3.83 4.07
CA LEU A 232 -20.98 5.18 4.33
C LEU A 232 -21.89 5.23 5.58
N ILE A 233 -22.69 4.18 5.83
CA ILE A 233 -23.48 4.06 7.06
C ILE A 233 -22.54 3.99 8.27
N ALA A 234 -21.46 3.16 8.22
CA ALA A 234 -20.48 3.08 9.29
C ALA A 234 -19.89 4.46 9.62
N VAL A 235 -19.39 5.16 8.61
CA VAL A 235 -18.82 6.50 8.78
C VAL A 235 -19.86 7.49 9.34
N GLY A 236 -21.10 7.44 8.83
CA GLY A 236 -22.18 8.34 9.26
C GLY A 236 -22.64 8.09 10.69
N THR A 237 -22.72 6.82 11.12
CA THR A 237 -23.17 6.45 12.47
C THR A 237 -22.15 6.80 13.56
N GLY A 238 -20.86 6.90 13.22
CA GLY A 238 -19.81 7.27 14.16
C GLY A 238 -19.93 8.71 14.69
N GLY A 239 -20.57 9.62 13.97
CA GLY A 239 -20.70 11.02 14.41
C GLY A 239 -19.35 11.67 14.72
N VAL A 240 -19.29 12.54 15.73
CA VAL A 240 -18.08 13.26 16.10
C VAL A 240 -17.15 12.42 16.98
N THR A 241 -17.67 11.76 18.01
CA THR A 241 -16.87 11.07 19.04
C THR A 241 -16.85 9.56 18.89
N GLY A 242 -17.59 9.00 17.93
CA GLY A 242 -17.77 7.56 17.78
C GLY A 242 -18.84 7.00 18.70
N ILE A 243 -19.23 5.75 18.42
CA ILE A 243 -20.19 5.01 19.26
C ILE A 243 -19.48 4.25 20.40
N GLY A 244 -18.16 4.25 20.43
CA GLY A 244 -17.33 3.55 21.41
C GLY A 244 -16.50 2.43 20.79
N LEU A 245 -15.29 2.23 21.33
CA LEU A 245 -14.40 1.16 20.90
C LEU A 245 -15.06 -0.20 21.17
N MET A 246 -15.04 -1.09 20.19
CA MET A 246 -15.70 -2.40 20.18
C MET A 246 -17.24 -2.38 20.08
N GLU A 247 -17.88 -1.23 20.09
CA GLU A 247 -19.35 -1.08 20.01
C GLU A 247 -19.87 -0.98 18.56
N GLY A 248 -18.97 -1.02 17.55
CA GLY A 248 -19.31 -0.97 16.14
C GLY A 248 -20.27 -2.06 15.72
N LYS A 249 -21.36 -1.69 15.04
CA LYS A 249 -22.39 -2.63 14.58
C LYS A 249 -22.12 -3.16 13.19
N GLN A 250 -21.47 -2.35 12.33
CA GLN A 250 -21.23 -2.72 10.93
C GLN A 250 -20.26 -3.90 10.78
N LYS A 251 -19.37 -4.12 11.73
CA LYS A 251 -18.49 -5.30 11.80
C LYS A 251 -19.22 -6.61 12.12
N LEU A 252 -20.48 -6.56 12.57
CA LEU A 252 -21.32 -7.72 12.86
C LEU A 252 -21.96 -8.28 11.59
N PHE A 253 -21.12 -8.65 10.61
CA PHE A 253 -21.48 -9.25 9.31
C PHE A 253 -22.24 -8.33 8.33
N TYR A 254 -22.48 -7.05 8.66
CA TYR A 254 -23.05 -6.08 7.72
C TYR A 254 -22.01 -5.56 6.72
N LEU A 255 -20.80 -5.27 7.18
CA LEU A 255 -19.72 -4.79 6.31
C LEU A 255 -18.79 -5.96 5.94
N PRO A 256 -18.68 -6.31 4.66
CA PRO A 256 -17.74 -7.35 4.22
C PRO A 256 -16.28 -6.91 4.45
N GLU A 257 -15.42 -7.85 4.85
CA GLU A 257 -13.99 -7.64 5.09
C GLU A 257 -13.68 -6.42 5.98
N PRO A 258 -14.32 -6.27 7.16
CA PRO A 258 -14.20 -5.08 8.01
C PRO A 258 -12.80 -4.91 8.59
N HIS A 259 -12.01 -5.98 8.71
CA HIS A 259 -10.66 -5.98 9.28
C HIS A 259 -9.55 -5.79 8.23
N THR A 260 -9.87 -5.85 6.94
CA THR A 260 -8.92 -5.66 5.82
C THR A 260 -9.20 -4.35 5.08
N ASP A 261 -10.09 -4.37 4.11
CA ASP A 261 -10.29 -3.29 3.15
C ASP A 261 -11.10 -2.11 3.71
N PHE A 262 -11.98 -2.38 4.68
CA PHE A 262 -12.90 -1.41 5.26
C PHE A 262 -12.59 -1.06 6.72
N ILE A 263 -11.37 -1.33 7.20
CA ILE A 263 -11.00 -1.06 8.60
C ILE A 263 -11.14 0.42 8.96
N PHE A 264 -10.93 1.34 8.00
CA PHE A 264 -11.13 2.77 8.22
C PHE A 264 -12.61 3.12 8.47
N ALA A 265 -13.56 2.39 7.85
CA ALA A 265 -14.99 2.55 8.13
C ALA A 265 -15.32 2.17 9.57
N VAL A 266 -14.79 1.03 10.05
CA VAL A 266 -14.94 0.60 11.45
C VAL A 266 -14.27 1.60 12.39
N THR A 267 -13.09 2.11 12.04
CA THR A 267 -12.42 3.16 12.83
C THR A 267 -13.27 4.42 12.93
N ALA A 268 -13.87 4.85 11.82
CA ALA A 268 -14.75 6.02 11.81
C ALA A 268 -16.07 5.77 12.56
N GLU A 269 -16.63 4.56 12.54
CA GLU A 269 -17.81 4.17 13.33
C GLU A 269 -17.51 4.21 14.82
N GLU A 270 -16.42 3.57 15.27
CA GLU A 270 -16.12 3.39 16.69
C GLU A 270 -15.49 4.64 17.34
N LEU A 271 -14.57 5.33 16.65
CA LEU A 271 -13.84 6.49 17.17
C LEU A 271 -14.35 7.82 16.62
N GLY A 272 -15.34 7.80 15.74
CA GLY A 272 -15.96 8.97 15.15
C GLY A 272 -15.01 9.77 14.23
N LEU A 273 -15.43 10.99 13.94
CA LEU A 273 -14.66 11.96 13.16
C LEU A 273 -13.29 12.24 13.78
N VAL A 274 -13.21 12.32 15.11
CA VAL A 274 -11.95 12.57 15.83
C VAL A 274 -10.94 11.47 15.55
N GLY A 275 -11.33 10.19 15.67
CA GLY A 275 -10.45 9.05 15.37
C GLY A 275 -10.07 8.97 13.90
N ALA A 276 -11.03 9.21 12.99
CA ALA A 276 -10.77 9.25 11.55
C ALA A 276 -9.76 10.36 11.18
N LEU A 277 -9.94 11.57 11.71
CA LEU A 277 -9.02 12.69 11.48
C LEU A 277 -7.64 12.44 12.10
N LEU A 278 -7.56 11.78 13.25
CA LEU A 278 -6.29 11.39 13.85
C LEU A 278 -5.51 10.46 12.89
N VAL A 279 -6.16 9.44 12.32
CA VAL A 279 -5.52 8.53 11.35
C VAL A 279 -5.05 9.30 10.11
N VAL A 280 -5.89 10.17 9.55
CA VAL A 280 -5.52 11.01 8.40
C VAL A 280 -4.34 11.93 8.74
N ALA A 281 -4.34 12.56 9.92
CA ALA A 281 -3.25 13.41 10.39
C ALA A 281 -1.93 12.62 10.55
N LEU A 282 -1.96 11.40 11.05
CA LEU A 282 -0.79 10.53 11.13
C LEU A 282 -0.19 10.25 9.75
N PHE A 283 -1.02 9.92 8.74
CA PHE A 283 -0.54 9.76 7.37
C PHE A 283 -0.04 11.08 6.75
N ALA A 284 -0.64 12.21 7.07
CA ALA A 284 -0.16 13.53 6.63
C ALA A 284 1.21 13.88 7.23
N ILE A 285 1.43 13.58 8.51
CA ILE A 285 2.74 13.76 9.16
C ILE A 285 3.76 12.78 8.54
N PHE A 286 3.37 11.52 8.27
CA PHE A 286 4.23 10.56 7.58
C PHE A 286 4.65 11.08 6.20
N LEU A 287 3.71 11.60 5.41
CA LEU A 287 3.99 12.24 4.12
C LEU A 287 4.98 13.40 4.26
N TRP A 288 4.69 14.32 5.17
CA TRP A 288 5.55 15.49 5.39
C TRP A 288 6.98 15.10 5.78
N ARG A 289 7.13 14.17 6.75
CA ARG A 289 8.45 13.71 7.21
C ARG A 289 9.20 12.92 6.14
N GLY A 290 8.50 12.06 5.39
CA GLY A 290 9.09 11.30 4.28
C GLY A 290 9.55 12.20 3.13
N MET A 291 8.74 13.19 2.74
CA MET A 291 9.13 14.17 1.72
C MET A 291 10.28 15.06 2.20
N ARG A 292 10.27 15.46 3.47
CA ARG A 292 11.39 16.21 4.06
C ARG A 292 12.69 15.40 4.02
N ALA A 293 12.64 14.09 4.28
CA ALA A 293 13.79 13.20 4.14
C ALA A 293 14.33 13.22 2.70
N SER A 294 13.46 13.12 1.70
CA SER A 294 13.83 13.20 0.29
C SER A 294 14.52 14.52 -0.06
N TRP A 295 13.99 15.65 0.37
CA TRP A 295 14.55 16.98 0.05
C TRP A 295 15.89 17.25 0.72
N ARG A 296 16.14 16.68 1.89
CA ARG A 296 17.39 16.85 2.64
C ARG A 296 18.50 15.91 2.18
N THR A 297 18.13 14.83 1.49
CA THR A 297 19.10 13.85 1.00
C THR A 297 19.82 14.39 -0.24
N GLU A 298 21.15 14.52 -0.15
CA GLU A 298 21.99 14.99 -1.26
C GLU A 298 22.10 13.93 -2.36
N ASP A 299 22.17 12.67 -1.99
CA ASP A 299 22.27 11.52 -2.87
C ASP A 299 20.97 11.25 -3.63
N MET A 300 21.02 11.19 -4.97
CA MET A 300 19.85 11.01 -5.80
C MET A 300 19.17 9.64 -5.58
N PHE A 301 19.96 8.58 -5.35
CA PHE A 301 19.42 7.26 -5.06
C PHE A 301 18.58 7.28 -3.79
N GLY A 302 19.12 7.83 -2.70
CA GLY A 302 18.39 7.99 -1.44
C GLY A 302 17.16 8.87 -1.57
N ARG A 303 17.25 9.95 -2.38
CA ARG A 303 16.10 10.83 -2.67
C ARG A 303 14.96 10.07 -3.36
N TYR A 304 15.24 9.29 -4.39
CA TYR A 304 14.23 8.51 -5.13
C TYR A 304 13.65 7.39 -4.28
N LEU A 305 14.47 6.71 -3.47
CA LEU A 305 13.99 5.73 -2.49
C LEU A 305 13.04 6.36 -1.47
N ALA A 306 13.40 7.51 -0.90
CA ALA A 306 12.56 8.20 0.08
C ALA A 306 11.21 8.61 -0.51
N VAL A 307 11.20 9.18 -1.73
CA VAL A 307 9.95 9.50 -2.45
C VAL A 307 9.14 8.23 -2.71
N GLY A 308 9.77 7.20 -3.24
CA GLY A 308 9.08 5.95 -3.59
C GLY A 308 8.42 5.28 -2.38
N ILE A 309 9.15 5.14 -1.26
CA ILE A 309 8.62 4.53 -0.03
C ILE A 309 7.50 5.39 0.56
N THR A 310 7.70 6.70 0.62
CA THR A 310 6.68 7.63 1.12
C THR A 310 5.42 7.57 0.26
N SER A 311 5.56 7.62 -1.06
CA SER A 311 4.45 7.51 -2.00
C SER A 311 3.74 6.17 -1.90
N MET A 312 4.48 5.05 -1.71
CA MET A 312 3.91 3.72 -1.53
C MET A 312 2.93 3.68 -0.35
N VAL A 313 3.33 4.22 0.80
CA VAL A 313 2.48 4.23 1.99
C VAL A 313 1.31 5.20 1.84
N VAL A 314 1.58 6.44 1.44
CA VAL A 314 0.56 7.49 1.44
C VAL A 314 -0.46 7.34 0.32
N LEU A 315 -0.06 6.97 -0.90
CA LEU A 315 -1.00 6.73 -1.99
C LEU A 315 -1.92 5.56 -1.70
N GLN A 316 -1.40 4.49 -1.10
CA GLN A 316 -2.21 3.35 -0.73
C GLN A 316 -3.22 3.71 0.38
N ALA A 317 -2.79 4.49 1.40
CA ALA A 317 -3.68 5.01 2.42
C ALA A 317 -4.75 5.94 1.82
N PHE A 318 -4.35 6.85 0.95
CA PHE A 318 -5.27 7.77 0.25
C PHE A 318 -6.32 7.02 -0.57
N ILE A 319 -5.91 5.99 -1.34
CA ILE A 319 -6.85 5.18 -2.12
C ILE A 319 -7.83 4.44 -1.20
N ASN A 320 -7.33 3.78 -0.12
CA ASN A 320 -8.21 3.06 0.82
C ASN A 320 -9.23 4.00 1.47
N ILE A 321 -8.78 5.12 2.03
CA ILE A 321 -9.66 6.11 2.67
C ILE A 321 -10.70 6.66 1.67
N SER A 322 -10.27 6.97 0.45
CA SER A 322 -11.17 7.46 -0.61
C SER A 322 -12.22 6.43 -1.02
N VAL A 323 -11.86 5.15 -1.07
CA VAL A 323 -12.81 4.04 -1.31
C VAL A 323 -13.84 3.95 -0.19
N VAL A 324 -13.39 3.99 1.06
CA VAL A 324 -14.26 3.90 2.25
C VAL A 324 -15.23 5.08 2.31
N LEU A 325 -14.80 6.27 1.93
CA LEU A 325 -15.63 7.48 1.88
C LEU A 325 -16.49 7.58 0.61
N GLY A 326 -16.49 6.56 -0.25
CA GLY A 326 -17.26 6.57 -1.50
C GLY A 326 -16.79 7.58 -2.52
N MET A 327 -15.52 8.03 -2.45
CA MET A 327 -14.90 8.96 -3.41
C MET A 327 -14.22 8.23 -4.57
N MET A 328 -14.00 6.91 -4.44
CA MET A 328 -13.42 6.03 -5.47
C MET A 328 -14.18 4.71 -5.54
N PRO A 329 -14.16 4.02 -6.70
CA PRO A 329 -14.78 2.70 -6.83
C PRO A 329 -14.18 1.68 -5.85
N THR A 330 -15.02 0.78 -5.34
CA THR A 330 -14.60 -0.24 -4.37
C THR A 330 -13.44 -1.10 -4.90
N LYS A 331 -12.37 -1.17 -4.13
CA LYS A 331 -11.20 -2.00 -4.39
C LYS A 331 -10.67 -2.56 -3.08
N GLY A 332 -10.20 -3.81 -3.12
CA GLY A 332 -9.53 -4.46 -2.00
C GLY A 332 -8.08 -4.01 -1.91
N ILE A 333 -7.83 -2.86 -1.32
CA ILE A 333 -6.48 -2.36 -1.00
C ILE A 333 -6.45 -2.09 0.49
N PRO A 334 -5.63 -2.81 1.27
CA PRO A 334 -5.57 -2.62 2.71
C PRO A 334 -4.97 -1.25 3.06
N LEU A 335 -5.41 -0.68 4.18
CA LEU A 335 -4.82 0.55 4.74
C LEU A 335 -3.45 0.23 5.35
N PRO A 336 -2.34 0.79 4.83
CA PRO A 336 -1.00 0.45 5.27
C PRO A 336 -0.80 0.64 6.77
N LEU A 337 -0.08 -0.27 7.41
CA LEU A 337 0.24 -0.29 8.85
C LEU A 337 -0.97 -0.52 9.77
N ILE A 338 -2.21 -0.37 9.29
CA ILE A 338 -3.44 -0.48 10.10
C ILE A 338 -4.21 -1.76 9.77
N SER A 339 -4.52 -2.03 8.49
CA SER A 339 -5.32 -3.19 8.09
C SER A 339 -4.66 -4.52 8.44
N TYR A 340 -5.50 -5.54 8.61
CA TYR A 340 -5.03 -6.92 8.66
C TYR A 340 -4.42 -7.31 7.31
N GLY A 341 -3.14 -7.67 7.35
CA GLY A 341 -2.38 -8.07 6.16
C GLY A 341 -0.91 -8.29 6.49
N GLY A 342 -0.56 -9.53 6.88
CA GLY A 342 0.77 -9.84 7.40
C GLY A 342 1.91 -9.49 6.47
N SER A 343 1.86 -9.93 5.21
CA SER A 343 2.90 -9.64 4.21
C SER A 343 3.03 -8.14 3.91
N SER A 344 1.89 -7.43 3.83
CA SER A 344 1.87 -5.99 3.59
C SER A 344 2.50 -5.22 4.76
N LEU A 345 2.15 -5.58 6.00
CA LEU A 345 2.71 -4.98 7.21
C LEU A 345 4.22 -5.18 7.29
N PHE A 346 4.69 -6.42 7.06
CA PHE A 346 6.11 -6.78 7.08
C PHE A 346 6.90 -5.97 6.05
N VAL A 347 6.45 -5.97 4.79
CA VAL A 347 7.12 -5.27 3.69
C VAL A 347 7.12 -3.76 3.93
N THR A 348 6.00 -3.20 4.38
CA THR A 348 5.89 -1.77 4.66
C THR A 348 6.84 -1.36 5.80
N LEU A 349 6.90 -2.11 6.90
CA LEU A 349 7.81 -1.82 8.01
C LEU A 349 9.29 -1.94 7.59
N ALA A 350 9.64 -2.95 6.79
CA ALA A 350 11.00 -3.06 6.24
C ALA A 350 11.37 -1.83 5.40
N CYS A 351 10.45 -1.34 4.57
CA CYS A 351 10.65 -0.12 3.78
C CYS A 351 10.77 1.13 4.65
N VAL A 352 9.94 1.25 5.69
CA VAL A 352 10.04 2.37 6.65
C VAL A 352 11.39 2.36 7.35
N GLY A 353 11.96 1.19 7.67
CA GLY A 353 13.31 1.09 8.21
C GLY A 353 14.38 1.65 7.25
N VAL A 354 14.26 1.39 5.95
CA VAL A 354 15.12 2.02 4.93
C VAL A 354 14.92 3.54 4.91
N LEU A 355 13.68 4.02 4.95
CA LEU A 355 13.38 5.46 5.00
C LEU A 355 13.97 6.13 6.25
N LEU A 356 13.89 5.48 7.42
CA LEU A 356 14.52 5.95 8.65
C LEU A 356 16.06 5.97 8.55
N ASN A 357 16.67 5.00 7.86
CA ASN A 357 18.11 5.02 7.59
C ASN A 357 18.51 6.19 6.69
N ILE A 358 17.71 6.51 5.67
CA ILE A 358 17.91 7.69 4.82
C ILE A 358 17.85 8.97 5.66
N THR A 359 16.84 9.13 6.53
CA THR A 359 16.75 10.32 7.40
C THR A 359 17.97 10.49 8.29
N LYS A 360 18.54 9.40 8.76
CA LYS A 360 19.75 9.39 9.59
C LYS A 360 20.98 9.92 8.86
N GLN A 361 21.06 9.78 7.54
CA GLN A 361 22.19 10.21 6.74
C GLN A 361 21.97 11.56 6.03
N ALA A 362 20.73 12.08 6.05
CA ALA A 362 20.35 13.36 5.44
C ALA A 362 20.55 14.58 6.35
N GLU A 363 20.95 14.39 7.60
CA GLU A 363 21.34 15.46 8.57
C GLU A 363 22.85 15.63 8.61
#